data_89c0701b72aeabb7bd09a0ac87f93233
#
_entry.id   89c0701b72aeabb7bd09a0ac87f93233
#
_cell.length_a   1.000
_cell.length_b   1.000
_cell.length_c   1.000
_cell.angle_alpha   90.00
_cell.angle_beta   90.00
_cell.angle_gamma   90.00
#
_symmetry.space_group_name_H-M   'P 1'
#
loop_
_entity.id
_entity.type
_entity.pdbx_description
1 polymer ?
#
loop_
_entity_poly.entity_id
_entity_poly.type
_entity_poly.pdbx_seq_one_letter_code
_entity_poly.pdbx_strand_id
1 'polypeptide(L)'
;MTETMLLDPVQVLVASNQPLQVGSAALFEGDRLIALGEDARERAAEQGVAGQNRAHQLLAPCLVDPHSSLPNPFTGGGETLETLINAAGRAGYGQLALLPNSESERDSPERLKGFQPRDCDLKVHLWGSFSYRGEGERLSSHADLLEAGAIGLSAGQQIPSASLIDRALLLGEMAGAPVLIAP
;
A
#
# COMPACT_ATOMS: atom_id res chain seq x y z
N MET A 1 3.35 -18.25 -22.85
CA MET A 1 3.87 -19.18 -21.81
C MET A 1 4.31 -18.31 -20.65
N THR A 2 3.83 -18.57 -19.47
CA THR A 2 4.25 -17.84 -18.25
C THR A 2 5.68 -18.25 -17.93
N GLU A 3 6.56 -17.30 -17.72
CA GLU A 3 7.98 -17.58 -17.38
C GLU A 3 8.04 -18.17 -15.96
N THR A 4 8.74 -19.31 -15.81
CA THR A 4 8.99 -19.93 -14.52
C THR A 4 10.43 -19.63 -14.07
N MET A 5 10.61 -19.20 -12.83
CA MET A 5 11.91 -18.81 -12.27
C MET A 5 12.11 -19.42 -10.88
N LEU A 6 13.25 -20.08 -10.66
CA LEU A 6 13.68 -20.57 -9.35
C LEU A 6 14.82 -19.69 -8.82
N LEU A 7 14.65 -19.11 -7.65
CA LEU A 7 15.72 -18.49 -6.86
C LEU A 7 16.23 -19.55 -5.87
N ASP A 8 17.49 -20.03 -6.05
CA ASP A 8 18.08 -21.06 -5.20
C ASP A 8 19.61 -20.99 -5.26
N PRO A 9 20.33 -20.76 -4.13
CA PRO A 9 19.76 -20.39 -2.82
C PRO A 9 19.37 -18.91 -2.73
N VAL A 10 18.41 -18.61 -1.84
CA VAL A 10 17.96 -17.27 -1.49
C VAL A 10 17.66 -17.20 0.02
N GLN A 11 17.76 -16.02 0.64
CA GLN A 11 17.27 -15.81 2.01
C GLN A 11 15.78 -15.47 1.97
N VAL A 12 14.98 -16.10 2.82
CA VAL A 12 13.52 -15.89 2.83
C VAL A 12 13.04 -15.47 4.21
N LEU A 13 12.33 -14.36 4.27
CA LEU A 13 11.56 -13.89 5.43
C LEU A 13 10.08 -13.93 5.09
N VAL A 14 9.35 -14.92 5.62
CA VAL A 14 7.93 -15.11 5.29
C VAL A 14 7.05 -14.09 6.00
N ALA A 15 7.38 -13.76 7.25
CA ALA A 15 6.68 -12.78 8.07
C ALA A 15 7.60 -12.21 9.14
N SER A 16 7.27 -11.02 9.65
CA SER A 16 8.08 -10.29 10.65
C SER A 16 8.26 -11.03 11.98
N ASN A 17 7.36 -11.97 12.29
CA ASN A 17 7.39 -12.79 13.52
C ASN A 17 8.00 -14.19 13.29
N GLN A 18 8.55 -14.45 12.11
CA GLN A 18 9.18 -15.72 11.77
C GLN A 18 10.71 -15.57 11.60
N PRO A 19 11.49 -16.63 11.86
CA PRO A 19 12.93 -16.58 11.66
C PRO A 19 13.27 -16.48 10.18
N LEU A 20 14.40 -15.83 9.90
CA LEU A 20 14.99 -15.79 8.56
C LEU A 20 15.42 -17.21 8.13
N GLN A 21 14.95 -17.65 6.98
CA GLN A 21 15.34 -18.91 6.36
C GLN A 21 16.56 -18.65 5.44
N VAL A 22 17.74 -19.09 5.88
CA VAL A 22 18.97 -18.94 5.11
C VAL A 22 19.15 -20.14 4.17
N GLY A 23 19.54 -19.89 2.92
CA GLY A 23 19.76 -20.95 1.94
C GLY A 23 18.48 -21.65 1.48
N SER A 24 17.35 -20.98 1.60
CA SER A 24 16.05 -21.47 1.12
C SER A 24 15.94 -21.35 -0.40
N ALA A 25 14.80 -21.72 -0.97
CA ALA A 25 14.48 -21.55 -2.38
C ALA A 25 13.12 -20.92 -2.55
N ALA A 26 12.88 -20.27 -3.69
CA ALA A 26 11.59 -19.69 -4.05
C ALA A 26 11.31 -19.88 -5.54
N LEU A 27 10.16 -20.49 -5.85
CA LEU A 27 9.69 -20.73 -7.21
C LEU A 27 8.59 -19.73 -7.57
N PHE A 28 8.77 -19.09 -8.73
CA PHE A 28 7.80 -18.15 -9.29
C PHE A 28 7.27 -18.65 -10.63
N GLU A 29 6.00 -18.37 -10.89
CA GLU A 29 5.39 -18.46 -12.22
C GLU A 29 4.86 -17.08 -12.59
N GLY A 30 5.55 -16.38 -13.50
CA GLY A 30 5.31 -14.97 -13.76
C GLY A 30 5.54 -14.11 -12.53
N ASP A 31 4.50 -13.41 -12.08
CA ASP A 31 4.48 -12.52 -10.90
C ASP A 31 4.05 -13.21 -9.59
N ARG A 32 3.83 -14.53 -9.62
CA ARG A 32 3.29 -15.27 -8.47
C ARG A 32 4.33 -16.18 -7.84
N LEU A 33 4.48 -16.06 -6.53
CA LEU A 33 5.22 -17.03 -5.70
C LEU A 33 4.37 -18.29 -5.55
N ILE A 34 4.89 -19.44 -6.03
CA ILE A 34 4.18 -20.73 -6.07
C ILE A 34 4.62 -21.65 -4.92
N ALA A 35 5.92 -21.65 -4.60
CA ALA A 35 6.46 -22.55 -3.59
C ALA A 35 7.69 -21.94 -2.92
N LEU A 36 8.02 -22.42 -1.71
CA LEU A 36 9.20 -22.05 -0.94
C LEU A 36 9.95 -23.31 -0.45
N GLY A 37 11.25 -23.16 -0.19
CA GLY A 37 12.08 -24.20 0.39
C GLY A 37 12.19 -25.43 -0.48
N GLU A 38 12.05 -26.61 0.12
CA GLU A 38 12.20 -27.90 -0.59
C GLU A 38 11.10 -28.12 -1.64
N ASP A 39 9.85 -27.76 -1.35
CA ASP A 39 8.75 -27.83 -2.32
C ASP A 39 9.06 -27.03 -3.60
N ALA A 40 9.74 -25.88 -3.46
CA ALA A 40 10.17 -25.09 -4.62
C ALA A 40 11.21 -25.82 -5.46
N ARG A 41 12.17 -26.52 -4.82
CA ARG A 41 13.21 -27.31 -5.51
C ARG A 41 12.63 -28.51 -6.25
N GLU A 42 11.75 -29.25 -5.59
CA GLU A 42 11.08 -30.42 -6.15
C GLU A 42 10.28 -30.05 -7.41
N ARG A 43 9.42 -29.03 -7.31
CA ARG A 43 8.61 -28.57 -8.46
C ARG A 43 9.46 -28.02 -9.60
N ALA A 44 10.52 -27.28 -9.28
CA ALA A 44 11.45 -26.77 -10.30
C ALA A 44 12.18 -27.91 -11.02
N ALA A 45 12.60 -28.95 -10.30
CA ALA A 45 13.22 -30.13 -10.89
C ALA A 45 12.27 -30.88 -11.84
N GLU A 46 11.00 -31.06 -11.43
CA GLU A 46 9.97 -31.68 -12.29
C GLU A 46 9.75 -30.90 -13.60
N GLN A 47 9.88 -29.56 -13.53
CA GLN A 47 9.72 -28.67 -14.69
C GLN A 47 11.03 -28.44 -15.47
N GLY A 48 12.16 -28.97 -15.00
CA GLY A 48 13.47 -28.74 -15.63
C GLY A 48 13.99 -27.29 -15.49
N VAL A 49 13.55 -26.56 -14.46
CA VAL A 49 13.93 -25.17 -14.21
C VAL A 49 15.19 -25.11 -13.37
N ALA A 50 16.25 -24.46 -13.90
CA ALA A 50 17.51 -24.27 -13.21
C ALA A 50 17.45 -23.15 -12.16
N GLY A 51 18.07 -23.38 -11.00
CA GLY A 51 18.14 -22.38 -9.93
C GLY A 51 19.07 -21.22 -10.27
N GLN A 52 18.64 -20.02 -9.95
CA GLN A 52 19.46 -18.80 -9.98
C GLN A 52 20.01 -18.54 -8.58
N ASN A 53 21.33 -18.51 -8.45
CA ASN A 53 21.96 -18.19 -7.15
C ASN A 53 21.67 -16.74 -6.74
N ARG A 54 20.93 -16.57 -5.64
CA ARG A 54 20.58 -15.31 -5.01
C ARG A 54 20.91 -15.30 -3.51
N ALA A 55 21.94 -16.02 -3.10
CA ALA A 55 22.32 -16.19 -1.68
C ALA A 55 22.47 -14.86 -0.90
N HIS A 56 22.81 -13.76 -1.60
CA HIS A 56 22.98 -12.44 -1.00
C HIS A 56 21.71 -11.58 -1.04
N GLN A 57 20.61 -12.10 -1.57
CA GLN A 57 19.35 -11.39 -1.66
C GLN A 57 18.35 -11.90 -0.63
N LEU A 58 17.51 -11.00 -0.14
CA LEU A 58 16.40 -11.29 0.76
C LEU A 58 15.09 -11.20 -0.02
N LEU A 59 14.36 -12.31 -0.04
CA LEU A 59 12.96 -12.35 -0.42
C LEU A 59 12.10 -12.15 0.83
N ALA A 60 11.31 -11.10 0.85
CA ALA A 60 10.42 -10.77 1.96
C ALA A 60 9.11 -10.19 1.40
N PRO A 61 8.01 -10.14 2.20
CA PRO A 61 6.87 -9.31 1.86
C PRO A 61 7.33 -7.87 1.61
N CYS A 62 6.72 -7.20 0.62
CA CYS A 62 7.05 -5.81 0.34
C CYS A 62 6.74 -4.91 1.54
N LEU A 63 7.44 -3.80 1.65
CA LEU A 63 7.13 -2.79 2.64
C LEU A 63 5.80 -2.11 2.30
N VAL A 64 5.07 -1.71 3.34
CA VAL A 64 3.82 -0.96 3.22
C VAL A 64 3.96 0.33 3.99
N ASP A 65 3.71 1.47 3.34
CA ASP A 65 3.57 2.75 4.03
C ASP A 65 2.09 3.07 4.20
N PRO A 66 1.55 3.02 5.44
CA PRO A 66 0.13 3.21 5.70
C PRO A 66 -0.32 4.67 5.66
N HIS A 67 0.59 5.66 5.62
CA HIS A 67 0.25 7.08 5.71
C HIS A 67 1.26 8.03 5.06
N SER A 68 1.56 7.80 3.79
CA SER A 68 2.34 8.74 2.98
C SER A 68 1.61 10.06 2.77
N SER A 69 2.35 11.15 2.73
CA SER A 69 1.85 12.48 2.42
C SER A 69 2.34 12.96 1.05
N LEU A 70 1.44 13.55 0.28
CA LEU A 70 1.77 14.17 -1.01
C LEU A 70 1.01 15.49 -1.16
N PRO A 71 1.57 16.61 -0.66
CA PRO A 71 0.84 17.88 -0.55
C PRO A 71 0.41 18.47 -1.90
N ASN A 72 1.29 18.46 -2.90
CA ASN A 72 1.07 19.14 -4.18
C ASN A 72 1.35 18.24 -5.39
N PRO A 73 0.52 17.20 -5.64
CA PRO A 73 0.79 16.21 -6.68
C PRO A 73 0.69 16.76 -8.12
N PHE A 74 0.10 17.94 -8.30
CA PHE A 74 -0.26 18.48 -9.63
C PHE A 74 0.47 19.77 -10.01
N THR A 75 1.16 20.44 -9.10
CA THR A 75 1.69 21.79 -9.33
C THR A 75 3.15 21.86 -9.78
N GLY A 76 3.83 20.73 -9.94
CA GLY A 76 5.20 20.68 -10.48
C GLY A 76 6.29 21.37 -9.63
N GLY A 77 5.93 21.95 -8.51
CA GLY A 77 6.88 22.63 -7.60
C GLY A 77 7.41 21.76 -6.45
N GLY A 78 7.01 20.48 -6.40
CA GLY A 78 7.37 19.56 -5.35
C GLY A 78 7.36 18.11 -5.83
N GLU A 79 7.24 17.17 -4.89
CA GLU A 79 7.13 15.76 -5.21
C GLU A 79 5.81 15.47 -5.94
N THR A 80 5.91 14.79 -7.09
CA THR A 80 4.75 14.31 -7.84
C THR A 80 4.40 12.88 -7.43
N LEU A 81 3.19 12.43 -7.76
CA LEU A 81 2.79 11.04 -7.51
C LEU A 81 3.73 10.05 -8.21
N GLU A 82 4.18 10.36 -9.42
CA GLU A 82 5.13 9.54 -10.17
C GLU A 82 6.50 9.46 -9.48
N THR A 83 7.04 10.57 -9.00
CA THR A 83 8.32 10.58 -8.29
C THR A 83 8.24 9.83 -6.97
N LEU A 84 7.15 9.97 -6.22
CA LEU A 84 6.88 9.21 -5.00
C LEU A 84 6.82 7.71 -5.26
N ILE A 85 6.04 7.28 -6.26
CA ILE A 85 5.92 5.86 -6.65
C ILE A 85 7.29 5.29 -7.03
N ASN A 86 8.06 6.00 -7.85
CA ASN A 86 9.38 5.56 -8.27
C ASN A 86 10.37 5.46 -7.09
N ALA A 87 10.36 6.43 -6.18
CA ALA A 87 11.20 6.41 -4.99
C ALA A 87 10.81 5.27 -4.06
N ALA A 88 9.53 5.07 -3.80
CA ALA A 88 9.00 4.01 -2.95
C ALA A 88 9.31 2.61 -3.52
N GLY A 89 9.10 2.39 -4.81
CA GLY A 89 9.42 1.12 -5.47
C GLY A 89 10.90 0.77 -5.36
N ARG A 90 11.81 1.73 -5.57
CA ARG A 90 13.25 1.55 -5.38
C ARG A 90 13.64 1.24 -3.94
N ALA A 91 12.88 1.72 -2.98
CA ALA A 91 13.08 1.47 -1.55
C ALA A 91 12.45 0.15 -1.05
N GLY A 92 11.80 -0.64 -1.93
CA GLY A 92 11.18 -1.92 -1.60
C GLY A 92 9.74 -1.83 -1.09
N TYR A 93 9.11 -0.67 -1.21
CA TYR A 93 7.67 -0.55 -0.96
C TYR A 93 6.87 -1.11 -2.12
N GLY A 94 5.89 -1.95 -1.82
CA GLY A 94 4.91 -2.46 -2.78
C GLY A 94 3.56 -1.81 -2.63
N GLN A 95 3.30 -1.13 -1.50
CA GLN A 95 2.04 -0.46 -1.25
C GLN A 95 2.26 0.86 -0.51
N LEU A 96 1.51 1.89 -0.92
CA LEU A 96 1.43 3.19 -0.25
C LEU A 96 -0.03 3.53 0.04
N ALA A 97 -0.29 4.18 1.17
CA ALA A 97 -1.60 4.76 1.46
C ALA A 97 -1.44 6.28 1.64
N LEU A 98 -2.01 7.04 0.70
CA LEU A 98 -1.87 8.49 0.67
C LEU A 98 -2.90 9.18 1.56
N LEU A 99 -2.44 9.98 2.48
CA LEU A 99 -3.27 10.86 3.32
C LEU A 99 -4.02 11.89 2.47
N PRO A 100 -5.23 12.31 2.88
CA PRO A 100 -6.04 13.25 2.12
C PRO A 100 -5.49 14.69 2.07
N ASN A 101 -4.44 14.97 2.83
CA ASN A 101 -3.84 16.28 3.02
C ASN A 101 -3.13 16.80 1.76
N SER A 102 -3.89 17.35 0.83
CA SER A 102 -3.39 17.97 -0.39
C SER A 102 -4.20 19.24 -0.70
N GLU A 103 -3.73 20.07 -1.64
CA GLU A 103 -4.50 21.23 -2.12
C GLU A 103 -5.90 20.85 -2.60
N SER A 104 -6.09 19.60 -3.02
CA SER A 104 -7.39 19.01 -3.37
C SER A 104 -7.74 17.95 -2.34
N GLU A 105 -8.15 18.38 -1.15
CA GLU A 105 -8.59 17.48 -0.09
C GLU A 105 -9.59 16.43 -0.61
N ARG A 106 -9.33 15.14 -0.33
CA ARG A 106 -10.17 14.03 -0.82
C ARG A 106 -11.38 13.81 0.08
N ASP A 107 -12.27 14.76 0.08
CA ASP A 107 -13.52 14.80 0.86
C ASP A 107 -14.77 14.42 0.06
N SER A 108 -14.61 14.08 -1.22
CA SER A 108 -15.68 13.60 -2.10
C SER A 108 -15.20 12.47 -3.02
N PRO A 109 -16.14 11.62 -3.52
CA PRO A 109 -15.82 10.54 -4.46
C PRO A 109 -15.09 11.00 -5.73
N GLU A 110 -15.45 12.16 -6.26
CA GLU A 110 -14.85 12.70 -7.49
C GLU A 110 -13.38 13.05 -7.26
N ARG A 111 -13.07 13.68 -6.13
CA ARG A 111 -11.69 14.04 -5.76
C ARG A 111 -10.85 12.81 -5.44
N LEU A 112 -11.45 11.78 -4.84
CA LEU A 112 -10.78 10.51 -4.60
C LEU A 112 -10.40 9.83 -5.91
N LYS A 113 -11.33 9.69 -6.86
CA LYS A 113 -11.10 9.05 -8.17
C LYS A 113 -10.05 9.77 -9.01
N GLY A 114 -9.96 11.09 -8.93
CA GLY A 114 -8.98 11.89 -9.65
C GLY A 114 -7.52 11.62 -9.25
N PHE A 115 -7.29 10.91 -8.15
CA PHE A 115 -5.96 10.68 -7.58
C PHE A 115 -5.40 9.27 -7.84
N GLN A 116 -6.11 8.43 -8.56
CA GLN A 116 -5.65 7.06 -8.82
C GLN A 116 -4.55 7.04 -9.87
N PRO A 117 -3.36 6.48 -9.56
CA PRO A 117 -2.30 6.32 -10.54
C PRO A 117 -2.74 5.32 -11.62
N ARG A 118 -2.27 5.53 -12.84
CA ARG A 118 -2.45 4.61 -13.95
C ARG A 118 -1.18 3.79 -14.13
N ASP A 119 -1.34 2.50 -14.36
CA ASP A 119 -0.28 1.58 -14.81
C ASP A 119 1.02 1.67 -13.98
N CYS A 120 0.95 1.39 -12.68
CA CYS A 120 2.13 1.25 -11.84
C CYS A 120 2.15 -0.09 -11.11
N ASP A 121 3.35 -0.66 -10.94
CA ASP A 121 3.55 -1.92 -10.22
C ASP A 121 3.31 -1.80 -8.72
N LEU A 122 3.33 -0.57 -8.19
CA LEU A 122 3.11 -0.27 -6.79
C LEU A 122 1.63 0.04 -6.53
N LYS A 123 1.03 -0.63 -5.55
CA LYS A 123 -0.36 -0.42 -5.20
C LYS A 123 -0.53 0.85 -4.37
N VAL A 124 -1.28 1.81 -4.92
CA VAL A 124 -1.60 3.06 -4.22
C VAL A 124 -3.02 2.98 -3.67
N HIS A 125 -3.13 3.17 -2.37
CA HIS A 125 -4.38 3.28 -1.64
C HIS A 125 -4.62 4.74 -1.25
N LEU A 126 -5.87 5.12 -1.10
CA LEU A 126 -6.24 6.49 -0.75
C LEU A 126 -7.04 6.51 0.55
N TRP A 127 -6.63 7.36 1.49
CA TRP A 127 -7.46 7.76 2.61
C TRP A 127 -8.43 8.84 2.14
N GLY A 128 -9.69 8.77 2.57
CA GLY A 128 -10.64 9.85 2.44
C GLY A 128 -10.49 10.84 3.60
N SER A 129 -10.80 12.12 3.36
CA SER A 129 -10.88 13.08 4.46
C SER A 129 -12.15 12.85 5.27
N PHE A 130 -12.07 12.75 6.59
CA PHE A 130 -13.28 12.58 7.38
C PHE A 130 -14.03 13.92 7.61
N SER A 131 -13.41 15.05 7.32
CA SER A 131 -14.07 16.35 7.37
C SER A 131 -14.13 17.01 6.00
N TYR A 132 -15.19 17.78 5.78
CA TYR A 132 -15.36 18.58 4.58
C TYR A 132 -14.21 19.57 4.45
N ARG A 133 -13.54 19.59 3.30
CA ARG A 133 -12.33 20.38 2.99
C ARG A 133 -11.17 20.23 3.98
N GLY A 134 -11.18 19.18 4.81
CA GLY A 134 -10.17 19.01 5.85
C GLY A 134 -10.23 20.04 6.99
N GLU A 135 -11.30 20.83 7.07
CA GLU A 135 -11.43 21.95 8.02
C GLU A 135 -11.71 21.52 9.47
N GLY A 136 -12.04 20.24 9.69
CA GLY A 136 -12.29 19.71 11.04
C GLY A 136 -13.60 20.16 11.69
N GLU A 137 -14.48 20.84 10.94
CA GLU A 137 -15.74 21.41 11.46
C GLU A 137 -16.96 20.55 11.15
N ARG A 138 -17.01 19.93 9.98
CA ARG A 138 -18.14 19.15 9.47
C ARG A 138 -17.67 17.86 8.85
N LEU A 139 -18.38 16.75 9.09
CA LEU A 139 -18.09 15.46 8.47
C LEU A 139 -18.29 15.52 6.94
N SER A 140 -17.42 14.82 6.22
CA SER A 140 -17.64 14.46 4.81
C SER A 140 -18.66 13.33 4.69
N SER A 141 -19.05 12.95 3.48
CA SER A 141 -19.89 11.77 3.25
C SER A 141 -19.06 10.49 3.33
N HIS A 142 -18.94 9.92 4.52
CA HIS A 142 -18.09 8.76 4.79
C HIS A 142 -18.48 7.54 3.95
N ALA A 143 -19.77 7.23 3.86
CA ALA A 143 -20.26 6.10 3.08
C ALA A 143 -19.86 6.21 1.61
N ASP A 144 -20.05 7.39 1.01
CA ASP A 144 -19.74 7.63 -0.41
C ASP A 144 -18.24 7.54 -0.67
N LEU A 145 -17.38 7.98 0.27
CA LEU A 145 -15.93 7.88 0.16
C LEU A 145 -15.46 6.42 0.23
N LEU A 146 -15.99 5.64 1.16
CA LEU A 146 -15.67 4.21 1.30
C LEU A 146 -16.15 3.41 0.07
N GLU A 147 -17.37 3.70 -0.42
CA GLU A 147 -17.89 3.08 -1.65
C GLU A 147 -17.04 3.46 -2.88
N ALA A 148 -16.50 4.67 -2.91
CA ALA A 148 -15.60 5.12 -3.97
C ALA A 148 -14.18 4.52 -3.89
N GLY A 149 -13.87 3.72 -2.86
CA GLY A 149 -12.62 2.97 -2.71
C GLY A 149 -11.61 3.59 -1.74
N ALA A 150 -12.01 4.52 -0.86
CA ALA A 150 -11.16 4.91 0.26
C ALA A 150 -10.93 3.70 1.18
N ILE A 151 -9.68 3.51 1.62
CA ILE A 151 -9.34 2.42 2.56
C ILE A 151 -9.77 2.70 3.99
N GLY A 152 -10.13 3.93 4.27
CA GLY A 152 -10.55 4.46 5.56
C GLY A 152 -10.61 5.97 5.50
N LEU A 153 -10.77 6.59 6.65
CA LEU A 153 -10.95 8.04 6.79
C LEU A 153 -9.84 8.61 7.66
N SER A 154 -9.27 9.72 7.24
CA SER A 154 -8.19 10.39 7.96
C SER A 154 -8.52 11.82 8.30
N ALA A 155 -8.01 12.31 9.42
CA ALA A 155 -8.04 13.73 9.74
C ALA A 155 -7.35 14.53 8.63
N GLY A 156 -7.91 15.70 8.33
CA GLY A 156 -7.30 16.66 7.40
C GLY A 156 -6.18 17.47 8.08
N GLN A 157 -5.95 18.67 7.56
CA GLN A 157 -4.89 19.55 8.08
C GLN A 157 -5.23 20.17 9.43
N GLN A 158 -6.51 20.29 9.76
CA GLN A 158 -6.98 20.87 11.02
C GLN A 158 -7.32 19.78 12.03
N ILE A 159 -6.98 20.04 13.30
CA ILE A 159 -7.34 19.14 14.40
C ILE A 159 -8.85 19.28 14.63
N PRO A 160 -9.61 18.19 14.47
CA PRO A 160 -11.07 18.24 14.63
C PRO A 160 -11.46 18.39 16.10
N SER A 161 -12.68 18.85 16.35
CA SER A 161 -13.24 18.85 17.70
C SER A 161 -13.46 17.41 18.20
N ALA A 162 -13.40 17.21 19.52
CA ALA A 162 -13.63 15.90 20.14
C ALA A 162 -14.97 15.28 19.71
N SER A 163 -16.02 16.07 19.62
CA SER A 163 -17.34 15.61 19.19
C SER A 163 -17.36 15.16 17.72
N LEU A 164 -16.56 15.76 16.86
CA LEU A 164 -16.43 15.34 15.47
C LEU A 164 -15.64 14.02 15.37
N ILE A 165 -14.58 13.88 16.20
CA ILE A 165 -13.81 12.65 16.30
C ILE A 165 -14.70 11.49 16.75
N ASP A 166 -15.47 11.67 17.84
CA ASP A 166 -16.39 10.64 18.34
C ASP A 166 -17.37 10.17 17.27
N ARG A 167 -17.95 11.10 16.52
CA ARG A 167 -18.85 10.77 15.41
C ARG A 167 -18.16 10.06 14.27
N ALA A 168 -16.93 10.47 13.91
CA ALA A 168 -16.14 9.81 12.86
C ALA A 168 -15.77 8.38 13.26
N LEU A 169 -15.37 8.16 14.51
CA LEU A 169 -15.06 6.83 15.06
C LEU A 169 -16.29 5.92 15.04
N LEU A 170 -17.45 6.42 15.47
CA LEU A 170 -18.71 5.66 15.44
C LEU A 170 -19.08 5.24 14.02
N LEU A 171 -18.98 6.14 13.05
CA LEU A 171 -19.27 5.84 11.65
C LEU A 171 -18.24 4.86 11.06
N GLY A 172 -16.96 5.00 11.43
CA GLY A 172 -15.92 4.05 11.05
C GLY A 172 -16.18 2.65 11.58
N GLU A 173 -16.56 2.53 12.84
CA GLU A 173 -16.94 1.25 13.48
C GLU A 173 -18.15 0.62 12.76
N MET A 174 -19.20 1.38 12.50
CA MET A 174 -20.38 0.90 11.78
C MET A 174 -20.07 0.42 10.36
N ALA A 175 -19.12 1.06 9.69
CA ALA A 175 -18.69 0.72 8.34
C ALA A 175 -17.60 -0.36 8.30
N GLY A 176 -17.03 -0.77 9.45
CA GLY A 176 -15.85 -1.63 9.52
C GLY A 176 -14.60 -1.01 8.88
N ALA A 177 -14.52 0.32 8.84
CA ALA A 177 -13.45 1.07 8.20
C ALA A 177 -12.56 1.79 9.24
N PRO A 178 -11.23 1.78 9.06
CA PRO A 178 -10.32 2.45 9.99
C PRO A 178 -10.46 3.97 9.91
N VAL A 179 -10.32 4.61 11.06
CA VAL A 179 -10.22 6.08 11.19
C VAL A 179 -8.83 6.42 11.72
N LEU A 180 -8.08 7.19 10.93
CA LEU A 180 -6.74 7.65 11.28
C LEU A 180 -6.82 9.10 11.80
N ILE A 181 -6.36 9.29 13.01
CA ILE A 181 -6.24 10.62 13.62
C ILE A 181 -4.75 10.88 13.82
N ALA A 182 -4.20 11.80 13.03
CA ALA A 182 -2.82 12.26 13.23
C ALA A 182 -2.83 13.33 14.33
N PRO A 183 -1.90 13.26 15.30
CA PRO A 183 -1.77 14.26 16.35
C PRO A 183 -1.21 15.59 15.82
#